data_6628fe94cb900353bd2d0dabb2f60687
#
_entry.id   6628fe94cb900353bd2d0dabb2f60687
#
_cell.length_a   1.000
_cell.length_b   1.000
_cell.length_c   1.000
_cell.angle_alpha   90.00
_cell.angle_beta   90.00
_cell.angle_gamma   90.00
#
_symmetry.space_group_name_H-M   'P 1'
#
loop_
_entity.id
_entity.type
_entity.pdbx_description
1 polymer ?
#
loop_
_entity_poly.entity_id
_entity_poly.type
_entity_poly.pdbx_seq_one_letter_code
_entity_poly.pdbx_strand_id
1 'polypeptide(L)'
;MLPCYLKGRMMLKPRYRILCFFVALSVLLPFSTVRADQPFQRLLPFLIDLAGWQGEKPDGMSMQMSDTNMTTATRDYERGEAKAHASIIIGPAAAGALAPIQSGMNMQTSEGRMVTSTVRGMNVLKAYNSKDKSGTLVVALDKNAMFSLAYEGVAEEEALALADKFDWKAMQAATQTK
;
A
#
# COMPACT_ATOMS: atom_id res chain seq x y z
N MET A 1 -34.94 -57.52 49.80
CA MET A 1 -34.39 -58.47 48.88
C MET A 1 -33.60 -57.71 47.80
N LEU A 2 -32.30 -57.71 47.92
CA LEU A 2 -31.37 -57.33 46.86
C LEU A 2 -31.33 -58.36 45.77
N PRO A 3 -30.98 -58.03 44.47
CA PRO A 3 -29.60 -58.23 44.14
C PRO A 3 -28.97 -57.38 42.99
N CYS A 4 -27.69 -57.46 43.08
CA CYS A 4 -26.63 -57.56 42.06
C CYS A 4 -26.39 -56.42 41.08
N TYR A 5 -25.41 -55.69 41.48
CA TYR A 5 -24.50 -54.86 40.73
C TYR A 5 -23.58 -55.70 39.82
N LEU A 6 -23.71 -55.59 38.52
CA LEU A 6 -22.76 -56.15 37.55
C LEU A 6 -21.83 -55.07 37.02
N LYS A 7 -20.64 -55.05 37.60
CA LYS A 7 -19.49 -54.21 37.24
C LYS A 7 -18.84 -54.74 35.97
N GLY A 8 -19.30 -54.31 34.82
CA GLY A 8 -18.68 -54.61 33.53
C GLY A 8 -17.46 -53.76 33.29
N ARG A 9 -16.28 -54.34 33.59
CA ARG A 9 -14.98 -53.72 33.30
C ARG A 9 -14.70 -53.97 31.78
N MET A 10 -14.99 -52.99 30.96
CA MET A 10 -14.67 -53.04 29.53
C MET A 10 -13.15 -52.90 29.36
N MET A 11 -12.47 -54.07 29.20
CA MET A 11 -11.07 -54.09 28.81
C MET A 11 -10.93 -53.71 27.33
N LEU A 12 -10.60 -52.45 27.06
CA LEU A 12 -10.19 -52.05 25.73
C LEU A 12 -8.88 -52.77 25.37
N LYS A 13 -8.90 -53.55 24.28
CA LYS A 13 -7.74 -54.26 23.74
C LYS A 13 -6.65 -53.23 23.40
N PRO A 14 -5.34 -53.58 23.63
CA PRO A 14 -4.22 -52.63 23.49
C PRO A 14 -4.09 -52.00 22.09
N ARG A 15 -4.66 -52.61 21.08
CA ARG A 15 -4.65 -52.09 19.69
C ARG A 15 -5.40 -50.76 19.52
N TYR A 16 -6.42 -50.46 20.31
CA TYR A 16 -7.15 -49.20 20.23
C TYR A 16 -6.47 -48.06 20.98
N ARG A 17 -5.60 -48.36 21.94
CA ARG A 17 -4.83 -47.31 22.68
C ARG A 17 -3.80 -46.60 21.78
N ILE A 18 -3.22 -47.35 20.85
CA ILE A 18 -2.22 -46.78 19.90
C ILE A 18 -2.95 -45.91 18.84
N LEU A 19 -4.14 -46.34 18.38
CA LEU A 19 -4.91 -45.59 17.40
C LEU A 19 -5.41 -44.24 17.93
N CYS A 20 -5.86 -44.18 19.21
CA CYS A 20 -6.27 -42.93 19.85
C CYS A 20 -5.10 -41.95 20.07
N PHE A 21 -3.87 -42.46 20.24
CA PHE A 21 -2.69 -41.59 20.42
C PHE A 21 -2.27 -40.91 19.11
N PHE A 22 -2.44 -41.56 17.96
CA PHE A 22 -2.17 -40.99 16.64
C PHE A 22 -3.21 -39.95 16.21
N VAL A 23 -4.47 -40.11 16.57
CA VAL A 23 -5.52 -39.12 16.29
C VAL A 23 -5.37 -37.88 17.16
N ALA A 24 -4.95 -38.02 18.43
CA ALA A 24 -4.72 -36.87 19.31
C ALA A 24 -3.49 -36.03 18.95
N LEU A 25 -2.48 -36.63 18.27
CA LEU A 25 -1.26 -35.92 17.87
C LEU A 25 -1.47 -35.10 16.58
N SER A 26 -2.47 -35.43 15.78
CA SER A 26 -2.79 -34.72 14.51
C SER A 26 -3.47 -33.36 14.74
N VAL A 27 -4.02 -33.08 15.93
CA VAL A 27 -4.75 -31.85 16.25
C VAL A 27 -3.82 -30.72 16.74
N LEU A 28 -2.54 -31.03 17.01
CA LEU A 28 -1.57 -30.07 17.53
C LEU A 28 -0.64 -29.46 16.45
N LEU A 29 -0.93 -29.68 15.18
CA LEU A 29 -0.25 -28.92 14.13
C LEU A 29 -0.73 -27.47 14.19
N PRO A 30 0.12 -26.47 14.48
CA PRO A 30 -0.29 -25.09 14.36
C PRO A 30 -0.67 -24.87 12.89
N PHE A 31 -1.93 -24.53 12.65
CA PHE A 31 -2.33 -23.98 11.36
C PHE A 31 -1.59 -22.65 11.24
N SER A 32 -0.39 -22.69 10.69
CA SER A 32 0.28 -21.49 10.19
C SER A 32 -0.61 -20.98 9.07
N THR A 33 -1.48 -20.02 9.39
CA THR A 33 -2.16 -19.23 8.38
C THR A 33 -1.07 -18.48 7.63
N VAL A 34 -0.64 -19.02 6.50
CA VAL A 34 0.13 -18.28 5.51
C VAL A 34 -0.79 -17.15 5.07
N ARG A 35 -0.68 -16.00 5.74
CA ARG A 35 -1.22 -14.76 5.20
C ARG A 35 -0.42 -14.51 3.95
N ALA A 36 -1.04 -14.73 2.80
CA ALA A 36 -0.50 -14.22 1.55
C ALA A 36 -0.42 -12.69 1.72
N ASP A 37 0.81 -12.16 1.83
CA ASP A 37 1.04 -10.73 1.91
C ASP A 37 0.41 -10.10 0.67
N GLN A 38 -0.57 -9.24 0.91
CA GLN A 38 -1.24 -8.54 -0.19
C GLN A 38 -0.25 -7.56 -0.83
N PRO A 39 -0.20 -7.47 -2.17
CA PRO A 39 0.80 -6.65 -2.86
C PRO A 39 0.93 -5.21 -2.36
N PHE A 40 -0.16 -4.59 -1.89
CA PHE A 40 -0.13 -3.24 -1.35
C PHE A 40 0.56 -3.15 0.02
N GLN A 41 0.57 -4.21 0.83
CA GLN A 41 1.14 -4.18 2.19
C GLN A 41 2.63 -3.83 2.17
N ARG A 42 3.36 -4.24 1.14
CA ARG A 42 4.77 -3.89 0.95
C ARG A 42 5.00 -2.41 0.63
N LEU A 43 3.96 -1.69 0.19
CA LEU A 43 4.03 -0.26 -0.15
C LEU A 43 3.71 0.65 1.04
N LEU A 44 2.94 0.17 2.02
CA LEU A 44 2.51 0.97 3.17
C LEU A 44 3.68 1.60 3.96
N PRO A 45 4.82 0.89 4.19
CA PRO A 45 5.94 1.48 4.95
C PRO A 45 6.58 2.70 4.31
N PHE A 46 6.37 2.93 3.01
CA PHE A 46 6.89 4.11 2.31
C PHE A 46 6.03 5.36 2.49
N LEU A 47 4.80 5.20 2.97
CA LEU A 47 3.91 6.30 3.32
C LEU A 47 4.16 6.73 4.77
N ILE A 48 5.24 7.46 4.95
CA ILE A 48 5.85 7.81 6.24
C ILE A 48 5.04 8.88 7.00
N ASP A 49 5.32 9.05 8.29
CA ASP A 49 4.85 10.21 9.05
C ASP A 49 5.57 11.47 8.60
N LEU A 50 4.82 12.57 8.47
CA LEU A 50 5.34 13.88 8.12
C LEU A 50 5.38 14.77 9.37
N ALA A 51 6.53 15.32 9.70
CA ALA A 51 6.70 16.18 10.86
C ALA A 51 5.78 17.41 10.77
N GLY A 52 4.98 17.64 11.81
CA GLY A 52 4.02 18.74 11.88
C GLY A 52 2.68 18.48 11.17
N TRP A 53 2.47 17.28 10.63
CA TRP A 53 1.22 16.85 10.01
C TRP A 53 0.59 15.70 10.81
N GLN A 54 -0.72 15.68 10.89
CA GLN A 54 -1.46 14.52 11.37
C GLN A 54 -1.69 13.59 10.18
N GLY A 55 -1.03 12.43 10.20
CA GLY A 55 -1.21 11.41 9.16
C GLY A 55 -2.24 10.37 9.61
N GLU A 56 -3.19 10.06 8.74
CA GLU A 56 -4.05 8.89 8.93
C GLU A 56 -3.23 7.60 8.84
N LYS A 57 -3.82 6.48 9.24
CA LYS A 57 -3.20 5.17 9.05
C LYS A 57 -3.10 4.87 7.55
N PRO A 58 -1.91 4.49 7.04
CA PRO A 58 -1.79 4.09 5.65
C PRO A 58 -2.72 2.93 5.32
N ASP A 59 -3.38 3.00 4.19
CA ASP A 59 -4.27 1.96 3.67
C ASP A 59 -3.92 1.60 2.23
N GLY A 60 -4.48 0.53 1.71
CA GLY A 60 -4.20 0.12 0.35
C GLY A 60 -5.12 -0.98 -0.15
N MET A 61 -5.08 -1.16 -1.45
CA MET A 61 -5.89 -2.12 -2.17
C MET A 61 -5.08 -2.77 -3.28
N SER A 62 -5.29 -4.05 -3.48
CA SER A 62 -4.83 -4.78 -4.67
C SER A 62 -6.01 -5.42 -5.34
N MET A 63 -6.14 -5.17 -6.65
CA MET A 63 -7.18 -5.72 -7.50
C MET A 63 -6.53 -6.51 -8.63
N GLN A 64 -6.99 -7.74 -8.82
CA GLN A 64 -6.59 -8.58 -9.93
C GLN A 64 -7.82 -8.89 -10.77
N MET A 65 -7.78 -8.49 -12.02
CA MET A 65 -8.77 -8.87 -13.05
C MET A 65 -8.04 -9.62 -14.16
N SER A 66 -8.73 -10.40 -14.96
CA SER A 66 -8.17 -11.38 -15.92
C SER A 66 -6.82 -10.99 -16.56
N ASP A 67 -6.68 -9.73 -17.02
CA ASP A 67 -5.47 -9.25 -17.70
C ASP A 67 -4.91 -7.96 -17.06
N THR A 68 -5.44 -7.54 -15.90
CA THR A 68 -5.09 -6.25 -15.30
C THR A 68 -4.87 -6.41 -13.81
N ASN A 69 -3.69 -6.04 -13.36
CA ASN A 69 -3.38 -5.96 -11.95
C ASN A 69 -3.23 -4.49 -11.56
N MET A 70 -3.91 -4.06 -10.51
CA MET A 70 -3.77 -2.74 -9.92
C MET A 70 -3.46 -2.87 -8.43
N THR A 71 -2.47 -2.14 -7.98
CA THR A 71 -2.13 -2.03 -6.56
C THR A 71 -2.02 -0.56 -6.21
N THR A 72 -2.69 -0.17 -5.12
CA THR A 72 -2.65 1.20 -4.63
C THR A 72 -2.39 1.18 -3.14
N ALA A 73 -1.52 2.07 -2.67
CA ALA A 73 -1.33 2.39 -1.26
C ALA A 73 -1.50 3.91 -1.09
N THR A 74 -2.22 4.33 -0.08
CA THR A 74 -2.57 5.74 0.14
C THR A 74 -2.42 6.13 1.59
N ARG A 75 -2.18 7.44 1.82
CA ARG A 75 -2.21 8.04 3.14
C ARG A 75 -2.60 9.51 3.04
N ASP A 76 -3.51 9.90 3.91
CA ASP A 76 -3.96 11.28 4.05
C ASP A 76 -3.25 11.96 5.21
N TYR A 77 -3.02 13.26 5.06
CA TYR A 77 -2.35 14.12 6.04
C TYR A 77 -3.10 15.43 6.17
N GLU A 78 -3.22 15.92 7.39
CA GLU A 78 -3.87 17.20 7.69
C GLU A 78 -2.97 18.06 8.60
N ARG A 79 -2.99 19.37 8.37
CA ARG A 79 -2.32 20.37 9.21
C ARG A 79 -3.13 21.68 9.21
N GLY A 80 -3.99 21.85 10.20
CA GLY A 80 -4.98 22.94 10.20
C GLY A 80 -5.93 22.79 9.03
N GLU A 81 -5.96 23.78 8.13
CA GLU A 81 -6.78 23.73 6.90
C GLU A 81 -6.04 23.10 5.71
N ALA A 82 -4.73 22.92 5.83
CA ALA A 82 -3.94 22.32 4.77
C ALA A 82 -4.09 20.80 4.75
N LYS A 83 -4.20 20.23 3.54
CA LYS A 83 -4.34 18.79 3.30
C LYS A 83 -3.28 18.30 2.34
N ALA A 84 -2.87 17.05 2.51
CA ALA A 84 -2.02 16.37 1.56
C ALA A 84 -2.45 14.89 1.46
N HIS A 85 -2.40 14.35 0.25
CA HIS A 85 -2.72 12.97 -0.04
C HIS A 85 -1.56 12.33 -0.78
N ALA A 86 -0.88 11.38 -0.16
CA ALA A 86 0.18 10.61 -0.78
C ALA A 86 -0.36 9.27 -1.30
N SER A 87 0.00 8.91 -2.51
CA SER A 87 -0.38 7.62 -3.09
C SER A 87 0.75 6.98 -3.89
N ILE A 88 0.85 5.66 -3.82
CA ILE A 88 1.69 4.83 -4.68
C ILE A 88 0.74 3.96 -5.49
N ILE A 89 0.81 4.06 -6.81
CA ILE A 89 -0.10 3.36 -7.73
C ILE A 89 0.73 2.54 -8.71
N ILE A 90 0.37 1.26 -8.86
CA ILE A 90 0.96 0.32 -9.81
C ILE A 90 -0.15 -0.22 -10.69
N GLY A 91 0.06 -0.22 -12.00
CA GLY A 91 -0.87 -0.76 -12.97
C GLY A 91 -1.26 0.24 -14.07
N PRO A 92 -2.28 -0.07 -14.89
CA PRO A 92 -2.65 0.73 -16.05
C PRO A 92 -3.06 2.16 -15.73
N ALA A 93 -3.66 2.40 -14.55
CA ALA A 93 -4.01 3.74 -14.10
C ALA A 93 -2.77 4.63 -13.94
N ALA A 94 -1.67 4.08 -13.39
CA ALA A 94 -0.38 4.78 -13.30
C ALA A 94 0.18 5.07 -14.71
N ALA A 95 0.14 4.10 -15.61
CA ALA A 95 0.64 4.27 -16.98
C ALA A 95 -0.10 5.41 -17.71
N GLY A 96 -1.43 5.51 -17.55
CA GLY A 96 -2.22 6.61 -18.10
C GLY A 96 -1.86 7.98 -17.50
N ALA A 97 -1.70 8.06 -16.19
CA ALA A 97 -1.32 9.28 -15.49
C ALA A 97 0.12 9.74 -15.80
N LEU A 98 1.00 8.83 -16.24
CA LEU A 98 2.37 9.14 -16.63
C LEU A 98 2.51 9.64 -18.10
N ALA A 99 1.45 9.60 -18.90
CA ALA A 99 1.49 10.03 -20.29
C ALA A 99 2.00 11.49 -20.47
N PRO A 100 1.59 12.49 -19.66
CA PRO A 100 2.12 13.85 -19.74
C PRO A 100 3.64 13.91 -19.46
N ILE A 101 4.14 13.08 -18.55
CA ILE A 101 5.58 12.99 -18.25
C ILE A 101 6.34 12.43 -19.44
N GLN A 102 5.80 11.38 -20.05
CA GLN A 102 6.44 10.71 -21.20
C GLN A 102 6.45 11.61 -22.45
N SER A 103 5.44 12.45 -22.62
CA SER A 103 5.39 13.43 -23.72
C SER A 103 6.15 14.73 -23.46
N GLY A 104 6.72 14.90 -22.24
CA GLY A 104 7.40 16.14 -21.87
C GLY A 104 6.48 17.36 -21.84
N MET A 105 5.19 17.14 -21.51
CA MET A 105 4.19 18.19 -21.54
C MET A 105 4.51 19.32 -20.55
N ASN A 106 4.51 20.55 -21.06
CA ASN A 106 4.60 21.77 -20.27
C ASN A 106 3.48 22.70 -20.66
N MET A 107 2.72 23.18 -19.69
CA MET A 107 1.60 24.07 -19.87
C MET A 107 1.64 25.17 -18.81
N GLN A 108 1.34 26.41 -19.22
CA GLN A 108 1.21 27.54 -18.33
C GLN A 108 -0.02 28.34 -18.69
N THR A 109 -0.80 28.70 -17.68
CA THR A 109 -1.98 29.56 -17.79
C THR A 109 -1.88 30.69 -16.78
N SER A 110 -2.85 31.61 -16.78
CA SER A 110 -2.94 32.67 -15.75
C SER A 110 -3.23 32.14 -14.36
N GLU A 111 -3.83 30.96 -14.23
CA GLU A 111 -4.28 30.37 -12.97
C GLU A 111 -3.41 29.23 -12.48
N GLY A 112 -2.55 28.68 -13.33
CA GLY A 112 -1.72 27.54 -12.93
C GLY A 112 -0.70 27.11 -13.97
N ARG A 113 0.09 26.12 -13.58
CA ARG A 113 1.13 25.55 -14.43
C ARG A 113 1.24 24.06 -14.28
N MET A 114 1.67 23.41 -15.34
CA MET A 114 2.05 22.00 -15.37
C MET A 114 3.43 21.92 -16.02
N VAL A 115 4.39 21.38 -15.31
CA VAL A 115 5.79 21.32 -15.76
C VAL A 115 6.35 19.92 -15.53
N THR A 116 6.93 19.34 -16.57
CA THR A 116 7.71 18.10 -16.47
C THR A 116 9.18 18.44 -16.27
N SER A 117 9.82 17.80 -15.31
CA SER A 117 11.25 17.99 -14.99
C SER A 117 11.87 16.69 -14.48
N THR A 118 13.20 16.66 -14.39
CA THR A 118 13.90 15.56 -13.75
C THR A 118 14.40 15.99 -12.38
N VAL A 119 14.00 15.26 -11.34
CA VAL A 119 14.41 15.51 -9.95
C VAL A 119 15.02 14.21 -9.41
N ARG A 120 16.23 14.27 -8.84
CA ARG A 120 16.93 13.09 -8.29
C ARG A 120 17.09 11.94 -9.30
N GLY A 121 17.14 12.24 -10.60
CA GLY A 121 17.22 11.25 -11.67
C GLY A 121 15.90 10.59 -12.05
N MET A 122 14.76 11.04 -11.48
CA MET A 122 13.42 10.58 -11.82
C MET A 122 12.63 11.66 -12.53
N ASN A 123 11.79 11.26 -13.47
CA ASN A 123 10.90 12.18 -14.17
C ASN A 123 9.71 12.53 -13.26
N VAL A 124 9.46 13.82 -13.13
CA VAL A 124 8.47 14.39 -12.22
C VAL A 124 7.57 15.37 -12.99
N LEU A 125 6.27 15.23 -12.80
CA LEU A 125 5.27 16.22 -13.21
C LEU A 125 4.87 17.05 -11.99
N LYS A 126 4.90 18.37 -12.13
CA LYS A 126 4.43 19.32 -11.14
C LYS A 126 3.26 20.07 -11.73
N ALA A 127 2.09 19.93 -11.14
CA ALA A 127 0.91 20.71 -11.48
C ALA A 127 0.54 21.58 -10.27
N TYR A 128 0.36 22.88 -10.48
CA TYR A 128 0.02 23.82 -9.44
C TYR A 128 -1.07 24.79 -9.90
N ASN A 129 -2.07 25.01 -9.07
CA ASN A 129 -3.11 26.04 -9.22
C ASN A 129 -2.89 27.12 -8.18
N SER A 130 -2.59 28.35 -8.62
CA SER A 130 -2.28 29.47 -7.74
C SER A 130 -3.52 30.02 -7.03
N LYS A 131 -4.70 29.89 -7.62
CA LYS A 131 -5.96 30.39 -7.06
C LYS A 131 -6.36 29.62 -5.81
N ASP A 132 -6.30 28.29 -5.88
CA ASP A 132 -6.74 27.41 -4.81
C ASP A 132 -5.59 26.95 -3.92
N LYS A 133 -4.34 27.42 -4.19
CA LYS A 133 -3.12 26.95 -3.53
C LYS A 133 -3.08 25.42 -3.44
N SER A 134 -3.43 24.77 -4.56
CA SER A 134 -3.51 23.32 -4.67
C SER A 134 -2.60 22.83 -5.78
N GLY A 135 -2.22 21.58 -5.70
CA GLY A 135 -1.40 21.00 -6.75
C GLY A 135 -1.20 19.52 -6.59
N THR A 136 -0.47 18.99 -7.55
CA THR A 136 -0.09 17.57 -7.56
C THR A 136 1.33 17.44 -8.07
N LEU A 137 2.12 16.67 -7.34
CA LEU A 137 3.44 16.23 -7.78
C LEU A 137 3.33 14.73 -8.09
N VAL A 138 3.72 14.33 -9.30
CA VAL A 138 3.75 12.92 -9.73
C VAL A 138 5.18 12.53 -10.08
N VAL A 139 5.68 11.48 -9.47
CA VAL A 139 7.00 10.90 -9.72
C VAL A 139 6.83 9.59 -10.48
N ALA A 140 7.45 9.47 -11.64
CA ALA A 140 7.48 8.22 -12.38
C ALA A 140 8.47 7.26 -11.72
N LEU A 141 7.95 6.20 -11.07
CA LEU A 141 8.76 5.15 -10.46
C LEU A 141 9.15 4.08 -11.48
N ASP A 142 8.23 3.76 -12.40
CA ASP A 142 8.43 2.84 -13.53
C ASP A 142 7.41 3.17 -14.63
N LYS A 143 7.38 2.41 -15.72
CA LYS A 143 6.45 2.60 -16.86
C LYS A 143 4.97 2.52 -16.44
N ASN A 144 4.67 1.74 -15.43
CA ASN A 144 3.32 1.52 -14.89
C ASN A 144 3.25 1.68 -13.37
N ALA A 145 4.17 2.45 -12.78
CA ALA A 145 4.21 2.72 -11.35
C ALA A 145 4.55 4.18 -11.09
N MET A 146 3.80 4.80 -10.20
CA MET A 146 4.01 6.19 -9.81
C MET A 146 3.83 6.41 -8.32
N PHE A 147 4.50 7.43 -7.80
CA PHE A 147 4.16 8.09 -6.56
C PHE A 147 3.49 9.42 -6.88
N SER A 148 2.44 9.77 -6.16
CA SER A 148 1.74 11.04 -6.28
C SER A 148 1.57 11.69 -4.91
N LEU A 149 1.79 12.99 -4.83
CA LEU A 149 1.46 13.84 -3.68
C LEU A 149 0.54 14.96 -4.17
N ALA A 150 -0.77 14.82 -3.91
CA ALA A 150 -1.73 15.90 -4.08
C ALA A 150 -1.78 16.73 -2.79
N TYR A 151 -1.98 18.05 -2.91
CA TYR A 151 -1.99 18.96 -1.77
C TYR A 151 -2.92 20.15 -1.99
N GLU A 152 -3.42 20.71 -0.89
CA GLU A 152 -4.28 21.87 -0.85
C GLU A 152 -3.93 22.75 0.35
N GLY A 153 -4.03 24.06 0.19
CA GLY A 153 -3.70 25.04 1.24
C GLY A 153 -2.20 25.15 1.56
N VAL A 154 -1.34 24.66 0.66
CA VAL A 154 0.12 24.61 0.82
C VAL A 154 0.80 25.32 -0.35
N ALA A 155 1.85 26.06 -0.08
CA ALA A 155 2.68 26.64 -1.14
C ALA A 155 3.43 25.55 -1.91
N GLU A 156 3.68 25.77 -3.20
CA GLU A 156 4.36 24.78 -4.05
C GLU A 156 5.74 24.37 -3.50
N GLU A 157 6.51 25.33 -3.01
CA GLU A 157 7.86 25.07 -2.46
C GLU A 157 7.79 24.17 -1.23
N GLU A 158 6.77 24.36 -0.38
CA GLU A 158 6.56 23.52 0.78
C GLU A 158 6.11 22.11 0.37
N ALA A 159 5.22 22.00 -0.61
CA ALA A 159 4.78 20.70 -1.14
C ALA A 159 5.95 19.90 -1.75
N LEU A 160 6.88 20.58 -2.44
CA LEU A 160 8.11 19.95 -2.93
C LEU A 160 8.99 19.47 -1.77
N ALA A 161 9.13 20.27 -0.71
CA ALA A 161 9.89 19.88 0.49
C ALA A 161 9.24 18.68 1.23
N LEU A 162 7.90 18.56 1.21
CA LEU A 162 7.18 17.40 1.73
C LEU A 162 7.45 16.16 0.86
N ALA A 163 7.33 16.30 -0.46
CA ALA A 163 7.58 15.20 -1.38
C ALA A 163 9.03 14.68 -1.28
N ASP A 164 9.97 15.53 -0.95
CA ASP A 164 11.38 15.21 -0.75
C ASP A 164 11.66 14.35 0.49
N LYS A 165 10.72 14.25 1.44
CA LYS A 165 10.83 13.36 2.60
C LYS A 165 10.63 11.89 2.24
N PHE A 166 9.95 11.62 1.15
CA PHE A 166 9.69 10.26 0.71
C PHE A 166 10.89 9.68 -0.05
N ASP A 167 11.21 8.43 0.24
CA ASP A 167 12.30 7.71 -0.45
C ASP A 167 11.80 7.11 -1.78
N TRP A 168 11.82 7.92 -2.84
CA TRP A 168 11.38 7.52 -4.18
C TRP A 168 12.17 6.34 -4.75
N LYS A 169 13.47 6.22 -4.41
CA LYS A 169 14.30 5.11 -4.88
C LYS A 169 13.90 3.78 -4.24
N ALA A 170 13.63 3.80 -2.94
CA ALA A 170 13.14 2.63 -2.25
C ALA A 170 11.73 2.23 -2.73
N MET A 171 10.85 3.22 -2.98
CA MET A 171 9.55 2.97 -3.63
C MET A 171 9.73 2.32 -5.01
N GLN A 172 10.61 2.86 -5.85
CA GLN A 172 10.91 2.31 -7.17
C GLN A 172 11.34 0.83 -7.07
N ALA A 173 12.27 0.52 -6.17
CA ALA A 173 12.72 -0.86 -5.95
C ALA A 173 11.56 -1.77 -5.53
N ALA A 174 10.68 -1.30 -4.64
CA ALA A 174 9.52 -2.06 -4.17
C ALA A 174 8.46 -2.30 -5.27
N THR A 175 8.34 -1.40 -6.26
CA THR A 175 7.40 -1.58 -7.37
C THR A 175 7.87 -2.60 -8.41
N GLN A 176 9.18 -2.88 -8.48
CA GLN A 176 9.79 -3.83 -9.42
C GLN A 176 9.83 -5.27 -8.90
N THR A 177 9.59 -5.47 -7.61
CA THR A 177 9.59 -6.82 -7.01
C THR A 177 8.28 -7.53 -7.38
N LYS A 178 8.40 -8.68 -8.07
CA LYS A 178 7.27 -9.55 -8.46
C LYS A 178 6.81 -10.41 -7.29
#